data_97e780099c3a2be5a2523026b83bda83
#
_entry.id   97e780099c3a2be5a2523026b83bda83
#
_cell.length_a   1.000
_cell.length_b   1.000
_cell.length_c   1.000
_cell.angle_alpha   90.00
_cell.angle_beta   90.00
_cell.angle_gamma   90.00
#
_symmetry.space_group_name_H-M   'P 1'
#
loop_
_entity.id
_entity.type
_entity.pdbx_description
1 polymer ?
#
loop_
_entity_poly.entity_id
_entity_poly.type
_entity_poly.pdbx_seq_one_letter_code
_entity_poly.pdbx_strand_id
1 'polypeptide(L)'
;TPDITLLPIGGVARMLAVPDKPKEEFVIAVAGPAVNVVIAAVLAPVLWLSGGLFSGPAGETREILHNLLLVNLGLVVFNMIPAFPMDGGRIFRSLLAMKIRWTKATRIAGRTGQVLAGVFCVGGFLQGNFMLMLIAIFVFNGAQDEIRFANYREDLERQPPPLPPEDWFERRM
;
A
#
# COMPACT_ATOMS: atom_id res chain seq x y z
N THR A 1 13.21 -18.18 12.05
CA THR A 1 11.87 -18.74 11.86
C THR A 1 10.87 -17.61 11.86
N PRO A 2 9.99 -17.48 10.84
CA PRO A 2 8.94 -16.48 10.84
C PRO A 2 7.91 -16.85 11.91
N ASP A 3 7.76 -16.01 12.92
CA ASP A 3 6.75 -16.19 13.95
C ASP A 3 5.42 -15.60 13.49
N ILE A 4 4.43 -16.47 13.35
CA ILE A 4 3.03 -16.07 13.16
C ILE A 4 2.41 -15.99 14.55
N THR A 5 2.11 -14.79 15.02
CA THR A 5 1.40 -14.59 16.29
C THR A 5 -0.10 -14.49 15.99
N LEU A 6 -0.86 -15.47 16.45
CA LEU A 6 -2.32 -15.43 16.41
C LEU A 6 -2.82 -14.59 17.59
N LEU A 7 -3.40 -13.43 17.28
CA LEU A 7 -4.12 -12.61 18.26
C LEU A 7 -5.62 -12.89 18.17
N PRO A 8 -6.41 -12.65 19.25
CA PRO A 8 -7.87 -12.86 19.23
C PRO A 8 -8.62 -12.07 18.15
N ILE A 9 -7.97 -11.04 17.57
CA ILE A 9 -8.51 -10.15 16.53
C ILE A 9 -7.91 -10.39 15.14
N GLY A 10 -7.10 -11.47 14.95
CA GLY A 10 -6.51 -11.82 13.65
C GLY A 10 -5.05 -12.23 13.77
N GLY A 11 -4.54 -12.92 12.74
CA GLY A 11 -3.13 -13.31 12.65
C GLY A 11 -2.27 -12.14 12.21
N VAL A 12 -1.26 -11.78 13.02
CA VAL A 12 -0.20 -10.84 12.61
C VAL A 12 1.00 -11.65 12.16
N ALA A 13 1.21 -11.73 10.86
CA ALA A 13 2.45 -12.22 10.30
C ALA A 13 3.50 -11.11 10.43
N ARG A 14 4.43 -11.23 11.38
CA ARG A 14 5.62 -10.39 11.40
C ARG A 14 6.52 -10.84 10.25
N MET A 15 6.50 -10.14 9.15
CA MET A 15 7.57 -10.24 8.19
C MET A 15 8.83 -9.62 8.82
N LEU A 16 9.76 -10.48 9.25
CA LEU A 16 11.06 -10.10 9.80
C LEU A 16 12.00 -9.44 8.77
N ALA A 17 11.57 -9.34 7.52
CA ALA A 17 12.28 -8.62 6.47
C ALA A 17 11.27 -7.85 5.63
N VAL A 18 11.28 -6.53 5.75
CA VAL A 18 10.89 -5.67 4.63
C VAL A 18 11.76 -6.11 3.45
N PRO A 19 11.20 -6.38 2.26
CA PRO A 19 12.01 -6.77 1.12
C PRO A 19 13.13 -5.73 0.94
N ASP A 20 14.39 -6.14 1.19
CA ASP A 20 15.54 -5.23 1.04
C ASP A 20 15.82 -4.92 -0.43
N LYS A 21 15.12 -5.63 -1.33
CA LYS A 21 15.26 -5.47 -2.77
C LYS A 21 14.05 -4.73 -3.34
N PRO A 22 14.27 -3.53 -3.90
CA PRO A 22 13.20 -2.72 -4.49
C PRO A 22 12.38 -3.46 -5.56
N LYS A 23 13.00 -4.38 -6.29
CA LYS A 23 12.31 -5.19 -7.32
C LYS A 23 11.29 -6.16 -6.72
N GLU A 24 11.62 -6.78 -5.59
CA GLU A 24 10.70 -7.70 -4.89
C GLU A 24 9.50 -6.91 -4.33
N GLU A 25 9.76 -5.76 -3.74
CA GLU A 25 8.70 -4.86 -3.27
C GLU A 25 7.77 -4.42 -4.41
N PHE A 26 8.33 -4.07 -5.57
CA PHE A 26 7.57 -3.69 -6.75
C PHE A 26 6.61 -4.80 -7.19
N VAL A 27 7.11 -6.05 -7.31
CA VAL A 27 6.29 -7.20 -7.72
C VAL A 27 5.16 -7.46 -6.73
N ILE A 28 5.45 -7.41 -5.44
CA ILE A 28 4.44 -7.61 -4.38
C ILE A 28 3.37 -6.50 -4.45
N ALA A 29 3.79 -5.25 -4.61
CA ALA A 29 2.85 -4.13 -4.67
C ALA A 29 1.97 -4.13 -5.94
N VAL A 30 2.49 -4.61 -7.07
CA VAL A 30 1.70 -4.74 -8.31
C VAL A 30 0.73 -5.92 -8.23
N ALA A 31 1.04 -6.97 -7.47
CA ALA A 31 0.21 -8.16 -7.38
C ALA A 31 -1.21 -7.87 -6.85
N GLY A 32 -1.37 -6.94 -5.90
CA GLY A 32 -2.67 -6.52 -5.37
C GLY A 32 -3.61 -5.97 -6.47
N PRO A 33 -3.27 -4.86 -7.11
CA PRO A 33 -4.05 -4.32 -8.23
C PRO A 33 -4.22 -5.30 -9.39
N ALA A 34 -3.20 -6.15 -9.69
CA ALA A 34 -3.28 -7.13 -10.76
C ALA A 34 -4.41 -8.16 -10.55
N VAL A 35 -4.65 -8.61 -9.32
CA VAL A 35 -5.77 -9.50 -9.02
C VAL A 35 -7.10 -8.84 -9.36
N ASN A 36 -7.30 -7.58 -8.97
CA ASN A 36 -8.53 -6.85 -9.27
C ASN A 36 -8.71 -6.63 -10.78
N VAL A 37 -7.61 -6.40 -11.51
CA VAL A 37 -7.64 -6.33 -12.99
C VAL A 37 -8.06 -7.66 -13.61
N VAL A 38 -7.53 -8.78 -13.10
CA VAL A 38 -7.92 -10.13 -13.60
C VAL A 38 -9.40 -10.39 -13.33
N ILE A 39 -9.90 -10.08 -12.14
CA ILE A 39 -11.32 -10.22 -11.81
C ILE A 39 -12.18 -9.36 -12.77
N ALA A 40 -11.81 -8.10 -12.96
CA ALA A 40 -12.51 -7.20 -13.88
C ALA A 40 -12.47 -7.72 -15.34
N ALA A 41 -11.32 -8.25 -15.80
CA ALA A 41 -11.15 -8.81 -17.13
C ALA A 41 -11.99 -10.08 -17.37
N VAL A 42 -12.30 -10.84 -16.34
CA VAL A 42 -13.20 -11.99 -16.40
C VAL A 42 -14.67 -11.53 -16.38
N LEU A 43 -15.01 -10.57 -15.53
CA LEU A 43 -16.39 -10.11 -15.38
C LEU A 43 -16.88 -9.27 -16.56
N ALA A 44 -16.01 -8.47 -17.17
CA ALA A 44 -16.39 -7.58 -18.26
C ALA A 44 -16.98 -8.32 -19.48
N PRO A 45 -16.35 -9.38 -20.05
CA PRO A 45 -16.95 -10.13 -21.14
C PRO A 45 -18.24 -10.87 -20.76
N VAL A 46 -18.34 -11.38 -19.53
CA VAL A 46 -19.58 -12.03 -19.04
C VAL A 46 -20.74 -11.04 -19.05
N LEU A 47 -20.52 -9.82 -18.55
CA LEU A 47 -21.52 -8.76 -18.56
C LEU A 47 -21.82 -8.27 -19.98
N TRP A 48 -20.81 -8.18 -20.84
CA TRP A 48 -21.00 -7.81 -22.25
C TRP A 48 -21.92 -8.78 -22.98
N LEU A 49 -21.68 -10.09 -22.83
CA LEU A 49 -22.48 -11.14 -23.49
C LEU A 49 -23.89 -11.26 -22.93
N SER A 50 -24.10 -10.87 -21.67
CA SER A 50 -25.42 -10.92 -21.02
C SER A 50 -26.33 -9.71 -21.24
N GLY A 51 -25.97 -8.80 -22.19
CA GLY A 51 -26.83 -7.68 -22.61
C GLY A 51 -26.16 -6.29 -22.52
N GLY A 52 -24.82 -6.24 -22.44
CA GLY A 52 -24.01 -5.02 -22.46
C GLY A 52 -23.53 -4.55 -21.10
N LEU A 53 -22.29 -4.03 -21.11
CA LEU A 53 -21.55 -3.63 -19.90
C LEU A 53 -22.23 -2.49 -19.12
N PHE A 54 -22.89 -1.59 -19.85
CA PHE A 54 -23.51 -0.36 -19.32
C PHE A 54 -25.04 -0.39 -19.38
N SER A 55 -25.63 -1.48 -19.84
CA SER A 55 -27.08 -1.66 -19.76
C SER A 55 -27.46 -1.94 -18.31
N GLY A 56 -28.48 -1.26 -17.79
CA GLY A 56 -28.91 -1.42 -16.41
C GLY A 56 -29.19 -2.87 -16.02
N PRO A 57 -29.18 -3.17 -14.72
CA PRO A 57 -29.32 -4.54 -14.22
C PRO A 57 -30.66 -5.15 -14.64
N ALA A 58 -30.58 -6.29 -15.33
CA ALA A 58 -31.72 -7.11 -15.66
C ALA A 58 -31.66 -8.37 -14.79
N GLY A 59 -32.13 -8.27 -13.54
CA GLY A 59 -32.12 -9.34 -12.54
C GLY A 59 -30.99 -9.23 -11.51
N GLU A 60 -31.22 -9.79 -10.33
CA GLU A 60 -30.35 -9.68 -9.15
C GLU A 60 -28.91 -10.15 -9.40
N THR A 61 -28.73 -11.27 -10.08
CA THR A 61 -27.41 -11.83 -10.39
C THR A 61 -26.56 -10.87 -11.20
N ARG A 62 -27.16 -10.20 -12.20
CA ARG A 62 -26.44 -9.26 -13.06
C ARG A 62 -26.07 -8.00 -12.32
N GLU A 63 -26.92 -7.52 -11.44
CA GLU A 63 -26.63 -6.39 -10.56
C GLU A 63 -25.43 -6.67 -9.67
N ILE A 64 -25.37 -7.85 -9.07
CA ILE A 64 -24.24 -8.28 -8.23
C ILE A 64 -22.94 -8.30 -9.06
N LEU A 65 -22.95 -8.89 -10.24
CA LEU A 65 -21.76 -8.96 -11.10
C LEU A 65 -21.31 -7.57 -11.58
N HIS A 66 -22.26 -6.70 -11.90
CA HIS A 66 -21.97 -5.32 -12.30
C HIS A 66 -21.35 -4.53 -11.12
N ASN A 67 -21.93 -4.62 -9.93
CA ASN A 67 -21.37 -3.98 -8.75
C ASN A 67 -19.99 -4.53 -8.39
N LEU A 68 -19.78 -5.84 -8.53
CA LEU A 68 -18.49 -6.47 -8.32
C LEU A 68 -17.43 -5.96 -9.31
N LEU A 69 -17.80 -5.77 -10.59
CA LEU A 69 -16.91 -5.17 -11.59
C LEU A 69 -16.54 -3.73 -11.20
N LEU A 70 -17.54 -2.90 -10.85
CA LEU A 70 -17.29 -1.50 -10.49
C LEU A 70 -16.41 -1.39 -9.23
N VAL A 71 -16.64 -2.22 -8.22
CA VAL A 71 -15.81 -2.25 -7.00
C VAL A 71 -14.37 -2.63 -7.34
N ASN A 72 -14.15 -3.66 -8.16
CA ASN A 72 -12.78 -4.06 -8.54
C ASN A 72 -12.08 -2.97 -9.35
N LEU A 73 -12.76 -2.32 -10.29
CA LEU A 73 -12.19 -1.18 -11.02
C LEU A 73 -11.88 -0.01 -10.09
N GLY A 74 -12.78 0.30 -9.17
CA GLY A 74 -12.56 1.33 -8.15
C GLY A 74 -11.35 1.02 -7.26
N LEU A 75 -11.19 -0.25 -6.85
CA LEU A 75 -10.03 -0.68 -6.07
C LEU A 75 -8.72 -0.57 -6.87
N VAL A 76 -8.71 -0.88 -8.16
CA VAL A 76 -7.54 -0.67 -9.03
C VAL A 76 -7.16 0.81 -9.04
N VAL A 77 -8.12 1.69 -9.36
CA VAL A 77 -7.88 3.13 -9.44
C VAL A 77 -7.39 3.67 -8.09
N PHE A 78 -8.06 3.30 -7.01
CA PHE A 78 -7.71 3.76 -5.67
C PHE A 78 -6.33 3.28 -5.23
N ASN A 79 -6.02 2.00 -5.45
CA ASN A 79 -4.73 1.43 -5.08
C ASN A 79 -3.58 1.89 -5.99
N MET A 80 -3.85 2.41 -7.19
CA MET A 80 -2.82 2.99 -8.07
C MET A 80 -2.47 4.46 -7.75
N ILE A 81 -3.17 5.10 -6.81
CA ILE A 81 -2.80 6.44 -6.33
C ILE A 81 -1.38 6.37 -5.73
N PRO A 82 -0.43 7.24 -6.18
CA PRO A 82 0.96 7.20 -5.72
C PRO A 82 1.13 7.82 -4.31
N ALA A 83 0.40 7.27 -3.36
CA ALA A 83 0.35 7.71 -1.97
C ALA A 83 0.25 6.51 -1.03
N PHE A 84 0.91 6.57 0.14
CA PHE A 84 0.68 5.61 1.21
C PHE A 84 -0.67 5.86 1.89
N PRO A 85 -1.33 4.81 2.38
CA PRO A 85 -0.88 3.40 2.49
C PRO A 85 -1.20 2.52 1.28
N MET A 86 -1.59 3.09 0.12
CA MET A 86 -1.98 2.32 -1.06
C MET A 86 -0.78 1.66 -1.74
N ASP A 87 -1.06 0.64 -2.57
CA ASP A 87 -0.04 -0.08 -3.33
C ASP A 87 0.69 0.83 -4.32
N GLY A 88 0.02 1.84 -4.88
CA GLY A 88 0.62 2.86 -5.74
C GLY A 88 1.74 3.65 -5.05
N GLY A 89 1.62 3.92 -3.75
CA GLY A 89 2.69 4.51 -2.96
C GLY A 89 3.91 3.59 -2.83
N ARG A 90 3.69 2.29 -2.63
CA ARG A 90 4.74 1.27 -2.57
C ARG A 90 5.39 1.05 -3.95
N ILE A 91 4.60 1.02 -5.02
CA ILE A 91 5.09 0.98 -6.41
C ILE A 91 5.98 2.20 -6.67
N PHE A 92 5.51 3.40 -6.33
CA PHE A 92 6.25 4.63 -6.51
C PHE A 92 7.56 4.64 -5.71
N ARG A 93 7.52 4.24 -4.43
CA ARG A 93 8.71 4.07 -3.59
C ARG A 93 9.70 3.09 -4.22
N SER A 94 9.25 1.91 -4.63
CA SER A 94 10.11 0.87 -5.17
C SER A 94 10.82 1.30 -6.46
N LEU A 95 10.12 2.00 -7.35
CA LEU A 95 10.70 2.58 -8.58
C LEU A 95 11.78 3.62 -8.25
N LEU A 96 11.53 4.49 -7.28
CA LEU A 96 12.54 5.44 -6.81
C LEU A 96 13.72 4.74 -6.14
N ALA A 97 13.46 3.72 -5.32
CA ALA A 97 14.48 2.97 -4.59
C ALA A 97 15.42 2.15 -5.51
N MET A 98 15.03 1.89 -6.77
CA MET A 98 15.94 1.34 -7.77
C MET A 98 17.06 2.30 -8.18
N LYS A 99 16.89 3.61 -7.95
CA LYS A 99 17.85 4.66 -8.34
C LYS A 99 18.46 5.40 -7.15
N ILE A 100 17.77 5.47 -6.03
CA ILE A 100 18.19 6.20 -4.83
C ILE A 100 18.04 5.33 -3.58
N ARG A 101 18.64 5.75 -2.45
CA ARG A 101 18.51 5.02 -1.17
C ARG A 101 17.05 4.87 -0.76
N TRP A 102 16.69 3.71 -0.23
CA TRP A 102 15.32 3.36 0.17
C TRP A 102 14.68 4.40 1.10
N THR A 103 15.43 4.90 2.10
CA THR A 103 14.95 5.92 3.04
C THR A 103 14.59 7.23 2.35
N LYS A 104 15.41 7.67 1.37
CA LYS A 104 15.09 8.85 0.56
C LYS A 104 13.88 8.62 -0.32
N ALA A 105 13.76 7.45 -0.95
CA ALA A 105 12.61 7.07 -1.77
C ALA A 105 11.31 7.10 -0.95
N THR A 106 11.34 6.54 0.26
CA THR A 106 10.18 6.54 1.18
C THR A 106 9.77 7.95 1.59
N ARG A 107 10.75 8.83 1.89
CA ARG A 107 10.44 10.23 2.23
C ARG A 107 9.81 10.99 1.05
N ILE A 108 10.28 10.76 -0.17
CA ILE A 108 9.70 11.40 -1.37
C ILE A 108 8.28 10.87 -1.57
N ALA A 109 8.07 9.55 -1.60
CA ALA A 109 6.76 8.95 -1.77
C ALA A 109 5.77 9.36 -0.67
N GLY A 110 6.23 9.40 0.59
CA GLY A 110 5.42 9.87 1.72
C GLY A 110 5.02 11.34 1.61
N ARG A 111 5.95 12.23 1.24
CA ARG A 111 5.64 13.66 1.01
C ARG A 111 4.65 13.86 -0.14
N THR A 112 4.81 13.10 -1.22
CA THR A 112 3.83 13.10 -2.33
C THR A 112 2.45 12.71 -1.82
N GLY A 113 2.35 11.66 -0.99
CA GLY A 113 1.09 11.25 -0.35
C GLY A 113 0.50 12.34 0.55
N GLN A 114 1.32 13.06 1.33
CA GLN A 114 0.86 14.18 2.16
C GLN A 114 0.31 15.35 1.32
N VAL A 115 0.95 15.68 0.20
CA VAL A 115 0.46 16.71 -0.73
C VAL A 115 -0.88 16.29 -1.33
N LEU A 116 -1.01 15.05 -1.79
CA LEU A 116 -2.27 14.51 -2.32
C LEU A 116 -3.37 14.52 -1.25
N ALA A 117 -3.05 14.16 -0.02
CA ALA A 117 -3.98 14.24 1.10
C ALA A 117 -4.45 15.68 1.33
N GLY A 118 -3.56 16.66 1.25
CA GLY A 118 -3.94 18.09 1.30
C GLY A 118 -4.91 18.47 0.19
N VAL A 119 -4.66 18.05 -1.05
CA VAL A 119 -5.56 18.28 -2.18
C VAL A 119 -6.92 17.63 -1.96
N PHE A 120 -6.97 16.39 -1.47
CA PHE A 120 -8.23 15.71 -1.16
C PHE A 120 -8.99 16.38 -0.01
N CYS A 121 -8.28 16.87 1.02
CA CYS A 121 -8.89 17.58 2.13
C CYS A 121 -9.55 18.88 1.66
N VAL A 122 -8.82 19.70 0.91
CA VAL A 122 -9.35 20.96 0.36
C VAL A 122 -10.50 20.70 -0.62
N GLY A 123 -10.34 19.73 -1.53
CA GLY A 123 -11.39 19.35 -2.47
C GLY A 123 -12.64 18.82 -1.78
N GLY A 124 -12.48 18.02 -0.73
CA GLY A 124 -13.58 17.50 0.09
C GLY A 124 -14.31 18.63 0.82
N PHE A 125 -13.56 19.57 1.40
CA PHE A 125 -14.12 20.73 2.08
C PHE A 125 -14.95 21.61 1.14
N LEU A 126 -14.41 21.96 -0.03
CA LEU A 126 -15.08 22.80 -1.01
C LEU A 126 -16.36 22.17 -1.58
N GLN A 127 -16.41 20.85 -1.65
CA GLN A 127 -17.56 20.09 -2.17
C GLN A 127 -18.53 19.64 -1.06
N GLY A 128 -18.22 19.89 0.22
CA GLY A 128 -18.98 19.37 1.34
C GLY A 128 -18.92 17.82 1.44
N ASN A 129 -17.91 17.20 0.84
CA ASN A 129 -17.76 15.75 0.80
C ASN A 129 -16.94 15.25 1.99
N PHE A 130 -17.63 14.90 3.07
CA PHE A 130 -17.03 14.41 4.30
C PHE A 130 -16.20 13.11 4.09
N MET A 131 -16.65 12.22 3.18
CA MET A 131 -15.93 10.98 2.90
C MET A 131 -14.56 11.24 2.29
N LEU A 132 -14.45 12.22 1.39
CA LEU A 132 -13.17 12.60 0.79
C LEU A 132 -12.22 13.20 1.83
N MET A 133 -12.73 13.92 2.82
CA MET A 133 -11.93 14.43 3.94
C MET A 133 -11.42 13.30 4.85
N LEU A 134 -12.25 12.28 5.12
CA LEU A 134 -11.80 11.08 5.86
C LEU A 134 -10.71 10.33 5.10
N ILE A 135 -10.85 10.16 3.79
CA ILE A 135 -9.82 9.56 2.94
C ILE A 135 -8.52 10.39 3.01
N ALA A 136 -8.62 11.71 2.99
CA ALA A 136 -7.45 12.59 3.12
C ALA A 136 -6.72 12.37 4.45
N ILE A 137 -7.43 12.28 5.56
CA ILE A 137 -6.85 12.00 6.89
C ILE A 137 -6.17 10.63 6.90
N PHE A 138 -6.82 9.61 6.34
CA PHE A 138 -6.27 8.26 6.24
C PHE A 138 -4.97 8.21 5.42
N VAL A 139 -4.95 8.85 4.26
CA VAL A 139 -3.76 8.96 3.38
C VAL A 139 -2.65 9.72 4.08
N PHE A 140 -2.95 10.83 4.74
CA PHE A 140 -1.95 11.61 5.47
C PHE A 140 -1.28 10.80 6.58
N ASN A 141 -2.08 10.11 7.40
CA ASN A 141 -1.54 9.29 8.50
C ASN A 141 -0.71 8.13 7.97
N GLY A 142 -1.17 7.40 6.95
CA GLY A 142 -0.41 6.31 6.35
C GLY A 142 0.92 6.79 5.75
N ALA A 143 0.93 7.94 5.09
CA ALA A 143 2.16 8.55 4.58
C ALA A 143 3.12 8.98 5.71
N GLN A 144 2.58 9.50 6.80
CA GLN A 144 3.34 9.91 7.98
C GLN A 144 4.00 8.71 8.66
N ASP A 145 3.28 7.60 8.80
CA ASP A 145 3.80 6.39 9.44
C ASP A 145 4.94 5.77 8.65
N GLU A 146 4.85 5.74 7.32
CA GLU A 146 5.94 5.27 6.45
C GLU A 146 7.19 6.16 6.55
N ILE A 147 7.01 7.49 6.64
CA ILE A 147 8.14 8.42 6.84
C ILE A 147 8.79 8.19 8.21
N ARG A 148 7.99 8.01 9.27
CA ARG A 148 8.50 7.71 10.63
C ARG A 148 9.28 6.41 10.64
N PHE A 149 8.74 5.36 10.01
CA PHE A 149 9.41 4.08 9.91
C PHE A 149 10.75 4.18 9.17
N ALA A 150 10.80 4.94 8.06
CA ALA A 150 12.03 5.17 7.33
C ALA A 150 13.09 5.91 8.16
N ASN A 151 12.67 6.91 8.94
CA ASN A 151 13.58 7.63 9.84
C ASN A 151 14.12 6.72 10.96
N TYR A 152 13.24 5.96 11.60
CA TYR A 152 13.64 5.00 12.64
C TYR A 152 14.64 3.97 12.13
N ARG A 153 14.42 3.44 10.92
CA ARG A 153 15.36 2.51 10.29
C ARG A 153 16.72 3.16 10.01
N GLU A 154 16.74 4.40 9.53
CA GLU A 154 17.99 5.13 9.31
C GLU A 154 18.75 5.39 10.61
N ASP A 155 18.05 5.67 11.70
CA ASP A 155 18.66 5.88 13.00
C ASP A 155 19.28 4.58 13.55
N LEU A 156 18.62 3.43 13.36
CA LEU A 156 19.18 2.13 13.70
C LEU A 156 20.45 1.80 12.89
N GLU A 157 20.46 2.13 11.59
CA GLU A 157 21.65 1.93 10.74
C GLU A 157 22.84 2.81 11.15
N ARG A 158 22.58 3.94 11.81
CA ARG A 158 23.62 4.87 12.30
C ARG A 158 24.15 4.50 13.68
N GLN A 159 23.45 3.69 14.45
CA GLN A 159 23.92 3.25 15.76
C GLN A 159 25.10 2.31 15.60
N PRO A 160 26.20 2.49 16.36
CA PRO A 160 27.28 1.53 16.38
C PRO A 160 26.74 0.17 16.86
N PRO A 161 27.30 -0.95 16.35
CA PRO A 161 26.92 -2.25 16.87
C PRO A 161 27.10 -2.28 18.38
N PRO A 162 26.21 -2.98 19.12
CA PRO A 162 26.35 -3.11 20.56
C PRO A 162 27.75 -3.67 20.87
N LEU A 163 28.39 -3.08 21.88
CA LEU A 163 29.68 -3.60 22.36
C LEU A 163 29.51 -5.09 22.71
N PRO A 164 30.46 -5.92 22.31
CA PRO A 164 30.43 -7.33 22.71
C PRO A 164 30.42 -7.40 24.25
N PRO A 165 29.76 -8.42 24.83
CA PRO A 165 29.79 -8.63 26.27
C PRO A 165 31.24 -8.64 26.78
N GLU A 166 31.49 -8.14 27.99
CA GLU A 166 32.85 -8.02 28.58
C GLU A 166 33.61 -9.36 28.56
N ASP A 167 32.89 -10.47 28.73
CA ASP A 167 33.43 -11.84 28.70
C ASP A 167 33.73 -12.38 27.29
N TRP A 168 33.42 -11.64 26.20
CA TRP A 168 33.65 -12.09 24.85
C TRP A 168 35.14 -12.25 24.49
N PHE A 169 35.98 -11.36 25.06
CA PHE A 169 37.42 -11.43 24.85
C PHE A 169 38.06 -12.59 25.64
N GLU A 170 37.54 -12.89 26.82
CA GLU A 170 38.04 -14.00 27.65
C GLU A 170 37.72 -15.38 27.09
N ARG A 171 36.58 -15.53 26.39
CA ARG A 171 36.16 -16.80 25.75
C ARG A 171 36.90 -17.13 24.46
N ARG A 172 37.70 -16.23 23.92
CA ARG A 172 38.47 -16.45 22.69
C ARG A 172 39.98 -16.64 22.92
N MET A 173 40.47 -16.49 24.12
CA MET A 173 41.82 -16.85 24.50
C MET A 173 41.87 -18.25 25.05
#